data_7c60c317aeef73b44921bb5d5d44b2d0
#
_entry.id   7c60c317aeef73b44921bb5d5d44b2d0
#
_cell.length_a   1.000
_cell.length_b   1.000
_cell.length_c   1.000
_cell.angle_alpha   90.00
_cell.angle_beta   90.00
_cell.angle_gamma   90.00
#
_symmetry.space_group_name_H-M   'P 1'
#
loop_
_entity.id
_entity.type
_entity.pdbx_description
1 polymer ?
#
loop_
_entity_poly.entity_id
_entity_poly.type
_entity_poly.pdbx_seq_one_letter_code
_entity_poly.pdbx_strand_id
1 'polypeptide(L)'
;MTYHIQFVQMKSSEALEKLVIEKLDALEKKFNWLIHAEVILKQEKDPEGKGKVCTVNLSLPGPKIHASSDEGSFPASIKETMRDLKVQLKKRKSEFNPHA
;
A
#
# COMPACT_ATOMS: atom_id res chain seq x y z
N MET A 1 -4.83 0.02 13.31
CA MET A 1 -3.58 -0.38 12.60
C MET A 1 -2.52 0.69 12.78
N THR A 2 -1.29 0.30 12.96
CA THR A 2 -0.15 1.22 12.92
C THR A 2 0.43 1.25 11.50
N TYR A 3 1.22 2.25 11.18
CA TYR A 3 1.88 2.32 9.88
C TYR A 3 3.22 3.06 10.00
N HIS A 4 4.12 2.73 9.10
CA HIS A 4 5.41 3.38 8.96
C HIS A 4 5.63 3.68 7.48
N ILE A 5 5.93 4.93 7.15
CA ILE A 5 6.13 5.38 5.79
C ILE A 5 7.57 5.83 5.62
N GLN A 6 8.27 5.24 4.66
CA GLN A 6 9.67 5.49 4.39
C GLN A 6 9.85 6.03 2.98
N PHE A 7 10.63 7.08 2.84
CA PHE A 7 11.01 7.66 1.54
C PHE A 7 12.43 7.25 1.23
N VAL A 8 12.67 6.65 0.06
CA VAL A 8 13.97 6.12 -0.35
C VAL A 8 14.42 6.79 -1.64
N GLN A 9 15.66 7.32 -1.65
CA GLN A 9 16.24 8.02 -2.79
C GLN A 9 15.41 9.21 -3.25
N MET A 10 14.74 9.87 -2.30
CA MET A 10 13.92 11.05 -2.54
C MET A 10 13.71 11.79 -1.22
N LYS A 11 13.31 13.06 -1.32
CA LYS A 11 12.96 13.84 -0.14
C LYS A 11 11.59 13.40 0.39
N SER A 12 11.39 13.54 1.70
CA SER A 12 10.08 13.33 2.31
C SER A 12 9.05 14.28 1.70
N SER A 13 7.80 13.81 1.57
CA SER A 13 6.69 14.60 1.04
C SER A 13 5.48 14.46 1.95
N GLU A 14 5.08 15.56 2.57
CA GLU A 14 3.87 15.58 3.41
C GLU A 14 2.62 15.25 2.59
N ALA A 15 2.56 15.73 1.35
CA ALA A 15 1.42 15.47 0.49
C ALA A 15 1.26 13.99 0.18
N LEU A 16 2.37 13.31 -0.11
CA LEU A 16 2.35 11.87 -0.39
C LEU A 16 2.06 11.08 0.88
N GLU A 17 2.62 11.50 2.01
CA GLU A 17 2.35 10.86 3.30
C GLU A 17 0.85 10.93 3.63
N LYS A 18 0.24 12.10 3.48
CA LYS A 18 -1.20 12.28 3.71
C LYS A 18 -2.03 11.39 2.79
N LEU A 19 -1.65 11.29 1.52
CA LEU A 19 -2.35 10.46 0.56
C LEU A 19 -2.28 8.99 0.95
N VAL A 20 -1.10 8.50 1.35
CA VAL A 20 -0.92 7.12 1.80
C VAL A 20 -1.78 6.85 3.03
N ILE A 21 -1.74 7.74 4.03
CA ILE A 21 -2.51 7.59 5.26
C ILE A 21 -4.01 7.54 4.96
N GLU A 22 -4.49 8.43 4.09
CA GLU A 22 -5.90 8.45 3.67
C GLU A 22 -6.33 7.13 3.06
N LYS A 23 -5.49 6.56 2.18
CA LYS A 23 -5.78 5.28 1.54
C LYS A 23 -5.72 4.11 2.52
N LEU A 24 -4.75 4.12 3.44
CA LEU A 24 -4.66 3.09 4.47
C LEU A 24 -5.84 3.15 5.42
N ASP A 25 -6.27 4.35 5.81
CA ASP A 25 -7.44 4.51 6.67
C ASP A 25 -8.70 3.97 6.00
N ALA A 26 -8.85 4.19 4.70
CA ALA A 26 -9.98 3.65 3.95
C ALA A 26 -9.96 2.11 3.92
N LEU A 27 -8.77 1.50 3.79
CA LEU A 27 -8.63 0.05 3.87
C LEU A 27 -9.01 -0.46 5.25
N GLU A 28 -8.55 0.21 6.31
CA GLU A 28 -8.83 -0.21 7.68
C GLU A 28 -10.32 -0.14 8.02
N LYS A 29 -11.03 0.82 7.50
CA LYS A 29 -12.48 0.91 7.68
C LYS A 29 -13.20 -0.28 7.10
N LYS A 30 -12.70 -0.83 6.00
CA LYS A 30 -13.28 -1.99 5.34
C LYS A 30 -12.79 -3.31 5.94
N PHE A 31 -11.54 -3.34 6.38
CA PHE A 31 -10.86 -4.53 6.87
C PHE A 31 -10.26 -4.21 8.25
N ASN A 32 -11.11 -4.21 9.26
CA ASN A 32 -10.75 -3.71 10.59
C ASN A 32 -9.80 -4.62 11.39
N TRP A 33 -9.37 -5.71 10.79
CA TRP A 33 -8.44 -6.67 11.41
C TRP A 33 -6.99 -6.48 10.94
N LEU A 34 -6.69 -5.39 10.23
CA LEU A 34 -5.31 -5.05 9.84
C LEU A 34 -4.50 -4.63 11.06
N ILE A 35 -3.24 -5.06 11.12
CA ILE A 35 -2.36 -4.85 12.27
C ILE A 35 -1.37 -3.72 12.01
N HIS A 36 -0.61 -3.79 10.90
CA HIS A 36 0.44 -2.83 10.61
C HIS A 36 0.71 -2.73 9.10
N ALA A 37 1.11 -1.56 8.64
CA ALA A 37 1.50 -1.34 7.25
C ALA A 37 2.90 -0.74 7.19
N GLU A 38 3.80 -1.38 6.45
CA GLU A 38 5.09 -0.81 6.05
C GLU A 38 4.96 -0.30 4.65
N VAL A 39 5.20 1.00 4.45
CA VAL A 39 5.08 1.66 3.15
C VAL A 39 6.42 2.23 2.74
N ILE A 40 6.86 1.92 1.54
CA ILE A 40 8.09 2.46 0.97
C ILE A 40 7.76 3.19 -0.31
N LEU A 41 8.10 4.47 -0.37
CA LEU A 41 8.03 5.28 -1.59
C LEU A 41 9.46 5.51 -2.06
N LYS A 42 9.79 5.03 -3.24
CA LYS A 42 11.15 5.06 -3.75
C LYS A 42 11.20 5.71 -5.13
N GLN A 43 12.14 6.64 -5.30
CA GLN A 43 12.41 7.24 -6.60
C GLN A 43 13.55 6.47 -7.26
N GLU A 44 13.27 5.85 -8.40
CA GLU A 44 14.28 5.16 -9.21
C GLU A 44 14.48 5.92 -10.52
N LYS A 45 15.67 5.77 -11.12
CA LYS A 45 15.92 6.29 -12.46
C LYS A 45 15.36 5.31 -13.47
N ASP A 46 14.49 5.77 -14.34
CA ASP A 46 13.89 4.95 -15.38
C ASP A 46 13.83 5.75 -16.68
N PRO A 47 14.54 5.31 -17.74
CA PRO A 47 14.54 6.01 -19.01
C PRO A 47 13.17 6.03 -19.71
N GLU A 48 12.24 5.19 -19.29
CA GLU A 48 10.88 5.13 -19.84
C GLU A 48 9.87 6.01 -19.10
N GLY A 49 10.34 6.82 -18.16
CA GLY A 49 9.48 7.76 -17.44
C GLY A 49 8.74 7.19 -16.24
N LYS A 50 8.95 5.93 -15.90
CA LYS A 50 8.46 5.32 -14.66
C LYS A 50 9.48 5.56 -13.54
N GLY A 51 9.46 4.79 -12.49
CA GLY A 51 10.43 4.93 -11.41
C GLY A 51 9.86 5.55 -10.15
N LYS A 52 8.55 5.76 -10.08
CA LYS A 52 7.85 6.21 -8.88
C LYS A 52 7.25 4.98 -8.20
N VAL A 53 8.06 4.30 -7.39
CA VAL A 53 7.70 3.00 -6.82
C VAL A 53 7.01 3.16 -5.47
N CYS A 54 5.88 2.48 -5.32
CA CYS A 54 5.19 2.35 -4.03
C CYS A 54 5.13 0.88 -3.66
N THR A 55 5.63 0.54 -2.49
CA THR A 55 5.59 -0.83 -1.96
C THR A 55 4.91 -0.81 -0.61
N VAL A 56 3.97 -1.74 -0.40
CA VAL A 56 3.29 -1.89 0.88
C VAL A 56 3.33 -3.34 1.32
N ASN A 57 3.70 -3.54 2.59
CA ASN A 57 3.63 -4.83 3.26
C ASN A 57 2.64 -4.70 4.41
N LEU A 58 1.57 -5.49 4.38
CA LEU A 58 0.54 -5.48 5.41
C LEU A 58 0.68 -6.68 6.33
N SER A 59 0.68 -6.42 7.63
CA SER A 59 0.57 -7.44 8.67
C SER A 59 -0.89 -7.58 9.08
N LEU A 60 -1.36 -8.81 9.13
CA LEU A 60 -2.75 -9.18 9.44
C LEU A 60 -2.73 -10.62 9.95
N PRO A 61 -3.85 -11.13 10.48
CA PRO A 61 -3.91 -12.55 10.85
C PRO A 61 -3.61 -13.44 9.64
N GLY A 62 -2.64 -14.34 9.80
CA GLY A 62 -2.15 -15.19 8.74
C GLY A 62 -0.94 -14.60 8.01
N PRO A 63 -0.60 -15.10 6.82
CA PRO A 63 0.56 -14.60 6.07
C PRO A 63 0.41 -13.14 5.68
N LYS A 64 1.52 -12.41 5.65
CA LYS A 64 1.54 -11.00 5.24
C LYS A 64 1.12 -10.86 3.78
N ILE A 65 0.51 -9.71 3.49
CA ILE A 65 0.13 -9.33 2.13
C ILE A 65 1.11 -8.27 1.64
N HIS A 66 1.52 -8.41 0.38
CA HIS A 66 2.48 -7.52 -0.25
C HIS A 66 1.92 -7.03 -1.59
N ALA A 67 2.13 -5.76 -1.89
CA ALA A 67 1.84 -5.19 -3.20
C ALA A 67 2.85 -4.09 -3.53
N SER A 68 3.17 -3.94 -4.80
CA SER A 68 4.11 -2.94 -5.27
C SER A 68 3.69 -2.49 -6.67
N SER A 69 3.87 -1.19 -6.95
CA SER A 69 3.56 -0.61 -8.25
C SER A 69 4.62 0.40 -8.64
N ASP A 70 4.90 0.48 -9.93
CA ASP A 70 5.88 1.39 -10.53
C ASP A 70 5.20 2.11 -11.69
N GLU A 71 4.81 3.35 -11.46
CA GLU A 71 4.09 4.15 -12.45
C GLU A 71 4.81 5.47 -12.72
N GLY A 72 4.21 6.33 -13.57
CA GLY A 72 4.79 7.62 -13.92
C GLY A 72 4.65 8.70 -12.85
N SER A 73 3.85 8.47 -11.81
CA SER A 73 3.71 9.39 -10.69
C SER A 73 3.46 8.61 -9.40
N PHE A 74 3.82 9.20 -8.26
CA PHE A 74 3.56 8.56 -6.97
C PHE A 74 2.06 8.40 -6.67
N PRO A 75 1.20 9.38 -6.95
CA PRO A 75 -0.24 9.16 -6.76
C PRO A 75 -0.78 7.97 -7.55
N ALA A 76 -0.32 7.77 -8.80
CA ALA A 76 -0.71 6.63 -9.61
C ALA A 76 -0.21 5.31 -9.02
N SER A 77 1.05 5.26 -8.56
CA SER A 77 1.63 4.07 -7.93
C SER A 77 0.93 3.73 -6.62
N ILE A 78 0.64 4.72 -5.80
CA ILE A 78 -0.10 4.53 -4.55
C ILE A 78 -1.48 3.96 -4.84
N LYS A 79 -2.19 4.52 -5.80
CA LYS A 79 -3.54 4.08 -6.18
C LYS A 79 -3.54 2.61 -6.63
N GLU A 80 -2.61 2.25 -7.51
CA GLU A 80 -2.52 0.87 -8.03
C GLU A 80 -2.14 -0.11 -6.91
N THR A 81 -1.21 0.26 -6.04
CA THR A 81 -0.82 -0.58 -4.91
C THR A 81 -2.00 -0.83 -3.99
N MET A 82 -2.76 0.21 -3.66
CA MET A 82 -3.92 0.09 -2.78
C MET A 82 -5.04 -0.74 -3.42
N ARG A 83 -5.22 -0.63 -4.74
CA ARG A 83 -6.18 -1.45 -5.47
C ARG A 83 -5.82 -2.93 -5.35
N ASP A 84 -4.55 -3.26 -5.56
CA ASP A 84 -4.05 -4.62 -5.45
C ASP A 84 -4.23 -5.17 -4.03
N LEU A 85 -3.88 -4.38 -3.02
CA LEU A 85 -4.09 -4.76 -1.62
C LEU A 85 -5.57 -5.06 -1.35
N LYS A 86 -6.46 -4.24 -1.85
CA LYS A 86 -7.90 -4.42 -1.65
C LYS A 86 -8.39 -5.74 -2.24
N VAL A 87 -7.91 -6.11 -3.43
CA VAL A 87 -8.24 -7.40 -4.07
C VAL A 87 -7.77 -8.55 -3.18
N GLN A 88 -6.52 -8.50 -2.71
CA GLN A 88 -5.96 -9.52 -1.84
C GLN A 88 -6.69 -9.62 -0.50
N LEU A 89 -7.08 -8.46 0.06
CA LEU A 89 -7.80 -8.42 1.34
C LEU A 89 -9.20 -9.00 1.22
N LYS A 90 -9.90 -8.74 0.12
CA LYS A 90 -11.20 -9.35 -0.12
C LYS A 90 -11.10 -10.87 -0.18
N LYS A 91 -10.08 -11.38 -0.85
CA LYS A 91 -9.82 -12.80 -0.94
C LYS A 91 -9.54 -13.39 0.44
N ARG A 92 -8.69 -12.72 1.24
CA ARG A 92 -8.37 -13.18 2.61
C ARG A 92 -9.60 -13.19 3.50
N LYS A 93 -10.44 -12.16 3.38
CA LYS A 93 -11.69 -12.09 4.14
C LYS A 93 -12.61 -13.26 3.82
N SER A 94 -12.68 -13.64 2.56
CA SER A 94 -13.45 -14.80 2.11
C SER A 94 -12.94 -16.09 2.75
N GLU A 95 -11.62 -16.22 2.94
CA GLU A 95 -11.01 -17.39 3.59
C GLU A 95 -11.33 -17.45 5.09
N PHE A 96 -11.49 -16.28 5.75
CA PHE A 96 -11.88 -16.23 7.17
C PHE A 96 -13.34 -16.63 7.37
N ASN A 97 -14.21 -16.31 6.41
CA ASN A 97 -15.66 -16.55 6.49
C ASN A 97 -16.16 -17.25 5.22
N PRO A 98 -15.77 -18.51 4.98
CA PRO A 98 -16.08 -19.18 3.72
C PRO A 98 -17.57 -19.42 3.47
N HIS A 99 -18.42 -19.29 4.50
CA HIS A 99 -19.87 -19.49 4.40
C HIS A 99 -20.65 -18.16 4.46
N ALA A 100 -19.94 -17.05 4.50
CA ALA A 100 -20.57 -15.73 4.60
C ALA A 100 -20.93 -15.19 3.21
#